data_23b3274f9b3f7dcb8e55e26279c87fbd
#
_entry.id   23b3274f9b3f7dcb8e55e26279c87fbd
#
_cell.length_a   1.000
_cell.length_b   1.000
_cell.length_c   1.000
_cell.angle_alpha   90.00
_cell.angle_beta   90.00
_cell.angle_gamma   90.00
#
_symmetry.space_group_name_H-M   'P 1'
#
loop_
_entity.id
_entity.type
_entity.pdbx_description
1 polymer ?
#
loop_
_entity_poly.entity_id
_entity_poly.type
_entity_poly.pdbx_seq_one_letter_code
_entity_poly.pdbx_strand_id
1 'polypeptide(L)'
;MSKLNKDILFLIFEELQDDSKSLFSCLMVNRTWCEIVIPILWRNPWCYDIKYYNKSYLFAIIVSYLSDDIKESLTKQGSQLPLVSYQVLLFDYLSFCRSINVKTIRSITSIGSYMTYNQFLLQQEFYSLFMKKFPELKYLNMKSIKHQIFYFPEAKFRFESLYELVCDTSIDPSYFYGLAWICQHIHRLIVVNVNPQVYHAIAKLIKVQKNLKYFEWEDDYGLPTTGSDPYKEILLALEKKVDTINHLKLFFIYKDRTSQKVLPKFHKLKTLITDFGPFSEEQLKFFIYRDLEIFEIDYYELKAASIIIENSGGKLKKIFFVSSYELDDYINNFDDDSRIFIRRVYESCPLVEYLSLVFPPSKEHFNEFEKLLKICQNLKSLFLIIYMNEVEPEKKLLLENGEELLKILIRSAPTNLREIRFLYDVEFSLEALEEFLEKWRGRPILSILTCRPIYKEENYVKLINKYKNNGIIKDFRCESFMNVVNINFNI
;
A
#
# COMPACT_ATOMS: atom_id res chain seq x y z
N MET A 1 21.84 37.05 -4.17
CA MET A 1 20.97 35.89 -3.80
C MET A 1 21.56 35.24 -2.55
N SER A 2 20.85 35.29 -1.42
CA SER A 2 21.26 34.61 -0.20
C SER A 2 21.24 33.10 -0.47
N LYS A 3 22.41 32.45 -0.30
CA LYS A 3 22.48 30.98 -0.38
C LYS A 3 21.62 30.40 0.76
N LEU A 4 20.64 29.58 0.44
CA LEU A 4 19.89 28.81 1.46
C LEU A 4 20.89 28.03 2.32
N ASN A 5 20.70 28.06 3.63
CA ASN A 5 21.51 27.31 4.58
C ASN A 5 21.35 25.79 4.32
N LYS A 6 22.43 25.01 4.55
CA LYS A 6 22.42 23.55 4.39
C LYS A 6 21.31 22.88 5.21
N ASP A 7 21.04 23.39 6.41
CA ASP A 7 19.99 22.83 7.29
C ASP A 7 18.59 23.02 6.72
N ILE A 8 18.32 24.19 6.11
CA ILE A 8 17.03 24.45 5.45
C ILE A 8 16.87 23.58 4.21
N LEU A 9 17.94 23.43 3.40
CA LEU A 9 17.94 22.54 2.25
C LEU A 9 17.70 21.08 2.67
N PHE A 10 18.31 20.64 3.76
CA PHE A 10 18.10 19.30 4.30
C PHE A 10 16.64 19.06 4.65
N LEU A 11 15.98 19.98 5.37
CA LEU A 11 14.56 19.87 5.71
C LEU A 11 13.67 19.82 4.45
N ILE A 12 13.96 20.65 3.44
CA ILE A 12 13.21 20.62 2.17
C ILE A 12 13.36 19.28 1.46
N PHE A 13 14.59 18.74 1.39
CA PHE A 13 14.83 17.46 0.71
C PHE A 13 14.31 16.26 1.52
N GLU A 14 14.23 16.38 2.84
CA GLU A 14 13.61 15.36 3.69
C GLU A 14 12.10 15.22 3.43
N GLU A 15 11.40 16.33 3.16
CA GLU A 15 10.00 16.29 2.71
C GLU A 15 9.82 15.64 1.32
N LEU A 16 10.89 15.56 0.53
CA LEU A 16 10.90 14.90 -0.78
C LEU A 16 11.36 13.43 -0.71
N GLN A 17 11.56 12.84 0.47
CA GLN A 17 12.12 11.50 0.61
C GLN A 17 11.36 10.41 -0.19
N ASP A 18 10.05 10.58 -0.37
CA ASP A 18 9.21 9.66 -1.12
C ASP A 18 9.10 10.01 -2.62
N ASP A 19 9.60 11.18 -3.02
CA ASP A 19 9.72 11.61 -4.42
C ASP A 19 11.16 11.46 -4.94
N SER A 20 11.54 10.22 -5.23
CA SER A 20 12.87 9.89 -5.72
C SER A 20 13.23 10.63 -7.00
N LYS A 21 12.28 10.93 -7.90
CA LYS A 21 12.54 11.62 -9.16
C LYS A 21 13.01 13.05 -8.91
N SER A 22 12.34 13.76 -8.02
CA SER A 22 12.76 15.11 -7.61
C SER A 22 14.11 15.08 -6.89
N LEU A 23 14.33 14.13 -5.98
CA LEU A 23 15.62 13.97 -5.30
C LEU A 23 16.76 13.69 -6.29
N PHE A 24 16.58 12.78 -7.27
CA PHE A 24 17.57 12.51 -8.31
C PHE A 24 17.87 13.76 -9.16
N SER A 25 16.86 14.57 -9.46
CA SER A 25 17.06 15.84 -10.17
C SER A 25 17.88 16.83 -9.33
N CYS A 26 17.69 16.86 -8.02
CA CYS A 26 18.44 17.71 -7.09
C CYS A 26 19.93 17.37 -7.05
N LEU A 27 20.34 16.10 -7.29
CA LEU A 27 21.76 15.72 -7.35
C LEU A 27 22.54 16.48 -8.42
N MET A 28 21.88 16.88 -9.50
CA MET A 28 22.51 17.51 -10.67
C MET A 28 22.63 19.03 -10.55
N VAL A 29 22.10 19.65 -9.49
CA VAL A 29 22.06 21.11 -9.38
C VAL A 29 23.42 21.70 -9.01
N ASN A 30 24.04 21.22 -7.94
CA ASN A 30 25.38 21.61 -7.51
C ASN A 30 25.91 20.66 -6.41
N ARG A 31 27.20 20.82 -6.08
CA ARG A 31 27.89 19.98 -5.09
C ARG A 31 27.22 20.00 -3.71
N THR A 32 26.79 21.16 -3.23
CA THR A 32 26.15 21.30 -1.90
C THR A 32 24.83 20.52 -1.85
N TRP A 33 24.03 20.58 -2.93
CA TRP A 33 22.80 19.80 -3.03
C TRP A 33 23.09 18.29 -3.06
N CYS A 34 24.08 17.88 -3.84
CA CYS A 34 24.51 16.49 -3.91
C CYS A 34 24.93 15.97 -2.52
N GLU A 35 25.74 16.75 -1.76
CA GLU A 35 26.19 16.39 -0.41
C GLU A 35 25.04 16.20 0.59
N ILE A 36 23.89 16.89 0.39
CA ILE A 36 22.73 16.80 1.26
C ILE A 36 21.78 15.68 0.82
N VAL A 37 21.59 15.51 -0.49
CA VAL A 37 20.63 14.57 -1.05
C VAL A 37 21.11 13.11 -0.98
N ILE A 38 22.41 12.87 -1.19
CA ILE A 38 22.99 11.52 -1.17
C ILE A 38 22.68 10.79 0.16
N PRO A 39 22.90 11.39 1.35
CA PRO A 39 22.52 10.77 2.62
C PRO A 39 21.03 10.39 2.70
N ILE A 40 20.13 11.19 2.14
CA ILE A 40 18.67 10.92 2.14
C ILE A 40 18.35 9.72 1.24
N LEU A 41 18.85 9.72 0.00
CA LEU A 41 18.66 8.63 -0.94
C LEU A 41 19.24 7.29 -0.44
N TRP A 42 20.37 7.32 0.24
CA TRP A 42 21.06 6.13 0.71
C TRP A 42 20.56 5.61 2.08
N ARG A 43 19.60 6.26 2.73
CA ARG A 43 18.92 5.69 3.91
C ARG A 43 18.20 4.39 3.59
N ASN A 44 17.53 4.37 2.41
CA ASN A 44 16.83 3.19 1.91
C ASN A 44 17.04 3.04 0.39
N PRO A 45 18.24 2.66 -0.07
CA PRO A 45 18.55 2.60 -1.49
C PRO A 45 17.77 1.51 -2.24
N TRP A 46 17.05 0.65 -1.51
CA TRP A 46 16.26 -0.47 -2.04
C TRP A 46 14.83 -0.10 -2.43
N CYS A 47 14.31 1.04 -2.00
CA CYS A 47 12.92 1.45 -2.22
C CYS A 47 12.65 2.00 -3.63
N TYR A 48 13.71 2.35 -4.37
CA TYR A 48 13.58 2.90 -5.71
C TYR A 48 13.39 1.80 -6.74
N ASP A 49 12.61 2.09 -7.79
CA ASP A 49 12.45 1.17 -8.93
C ASP A 49 13.77 1.11 -9.72
N ILE A 50 14.63 0.17 -9.31
CA ILE A 50 15.98 0.02 -9.80
C ILE A 50 15.99 -0.88 -11.03
N LYS A 51 16.19 -0.29 -12.22
CA LYS A 51 16.41 -1.04 -13.46
C LYS A 51 17.70 -1.86 -13.38
N TYR A 52 17.84 -2.88 -14.24
CA TYR A 52 18.96 -3.82 -14.20
C TYR A 52 20.34 -3.17 -14.17
N TYR A 53 20.59 -2.15 -14.96
CA TYR A 53 21.86 -1.42 -14.99
C TYR A 53 22.18 -0.70 -13.67
N ASN A 54 21.15 -0.19 -12.96
CA ASN A 54 21.36 0.45 -11.66
C ASN A 54 21.75 -0.57 -10.58
N LYS A 55 21.23 -1.81 -10.68
CA LYS A 55 21.65 -2.90 -9.78
C LYS A 55 23.12 -3.25 -9.91
N SER A 56 23.68 -3.18 -11.13
CA SER A 56 25.12 -3.38 -11.36
C SER A 56 25.97 -2.32 -10.66
N TYR A 57 25.54 -1.07 -10.65
CA TYR A 57 26.22 0.00 -9.90
C TYR A 57 26.17 -0.22 -8.39
N LEU A 58 24.99 -0.58 -7.86
CA LEU A 58 24.85 -0.91 -6.44
C LEU A 58 25.75 -2.09 -6.06
N PHE A 59 25.79 -3.12 -6.89
CA PHE A 59 26.69 -4.27 -6.70
C PHE A 59 28.16 -3.81 -6.65
N ALA A 60 28.60 -3.01 -7.62
CA ALA A 60 29.97 -2.51 -7.66
C ALA A 60 30.32 -1.65 -6.43
N ILE A 61 29.40 -0.77 -6.00
CA ILE A 61 29.59 0.05 -4.80
C ILE A 61 29.75 -0.83 -3.56
N ILE A 62 28.87 -1.84 -3.35
CA ILE A 62 28.94 -2.70 -2.18
C ILE A 62 30.21 -3.55 -2.21
N VAL A 63 30.58 -4.13 -3.35
CA VAL A 63 31.82 -4.90 -3.54
C VAL A 63 33.06 -4.06 -3.25
N SER A 64 33.05 -2.76 -3.53
CA SER A 64 34.20 -1.89 -3.26
C SER A 64 34.57 -1.79 -1.77
N TYR A 65 33.62 -2.04 -0.88
CA TYR A 65 33.84 -2.07 0.58
C TYR A 65 34.39 -3.40 1.11
N LEU A 66 34.37 -4.47 0.32
CA LEU A 66 34.95 -5.74 0.73
C LEU A 66 36.49 -5.64 0.73
N SER A 67 37.14 -6.29 1.70
CA SER A 67 38.60 -6.41 1.72
C SER A 67 39.11 -7.25 0.53
N ASP A 68 40.35 -7.04 0.16
CA ASP A 68 40.95 -7.75 -0.98
C ASP A 68 41.03 -9.25 -0.72
N ASP A 69 41.26 -9.69 0.53
CA ASP A 69 41.25 -11.11 0.91
C ASP A 69 39.88 -11.74 0.67
N ILE A 70 38.78 -11.03 1.02
CA ILE A 70 37.39 -11.51 0.78
C ILE A 70 37.11 -11.56 -0.72
N LYS A 71 37.50 -10.53 -1.48
CA LYS A 71 37.33 -10.51 -2.94
C LYS A 71 38.08 -11.66 -3.61
N GLU A 72 39.31 -11.89 -3.20
CA GLU A 72 40.13 -13.01 -3.73
C GLU A 72 39.50 -14.36 -3.40
N SER A 73 39.05 -14.56 -2.16
CA SER A 73 38.34 -15.79 -1.73
C SER A 73 37.08 -16.04 -2.55
N LEU A 74 36.22 -15.02 -2.73
CA LEU A 74 34.99 -15.12 -3.52
C LEU A 74 35.28 -15.39 -5.00
N THR A 75 36.32 -14.80 -5.55
CA THR A 75 36.75 -15.00 -6.94
C THR A 75 37.28 -16.42 -7.16
N LYS A 76 38.09 -16.95 -6.23
CA LYS A 76 38.55 -18.35 -6.25
C LYS A 76 37.40 -19.35 -6.21
N GLN A 77 36.29 -18.97 -5.58
CA GLN A 77 35.07 -19.79 -5.52
C GLN A 77 34.16 -19.60 -6.75
N GLY A 78 34.61 -18.81 -7.76
CA GLY A 78 33.89 -18.62 -9.01
C GLY A 78 32.90 -17.47 -9.04
N SER A 79 32.97 -16.53 -8.08
CA SER A 79 32.20 -15.30 -8.15
C SER A 79 32.83 -14.31 -9.14
N GLN A 80 32.00 -13.70 -9.99
CA GLN A 80 32.43 -12.66 -10.93
C GLN A 80 32.27 -11.30 -10.27
N LEU A 81 33.35 -10.80 -9.65
CA LEU A 81 33.32 -9.49 -9.04
C LEU A 81 33.72 -8.43 -10.08
N PRO A 82 33.11 -7.22 -10.05
CA PRO A 82 33.52 -6.14 -10.92
C PRO A 82 34.97 -5.78 -10.64
N LEU A 83 35.74 -5.55 -11.69
CA LEU A 83 37.07 -4.95 -11.57
C LEU A 83 36.90 -3.49 -11.09
N VAL A 84 36.74 -3.33 -9.80
CA VAL A 84 36.70 -2.01 -9.19
C VAL A 84 38.16 -1.52 -9.15
N SER A 85 38.55 -0.76 -10.17
CA SER A 85 39.79 0.05 -10.08
C SER A 85 39.67 0.90 -8.81
N TYR A 86 40.75 1.12 -8.12
CA TYR A 86 40.92 1.86 -6.85
C TYR A 86 40.33 3.30 -6.84
N GLN A 87 39.13 3.47 -7.40
CA GLN A 87 38.42 4.75 -7.34
C GLN A 87 37.90 4.93 -5.91
N VAL A 88 38.47 5.90 -5.23
CA VAL A 88 37.95 6.35 -3.94
C VAL A 88 36.50 6.79 -4.15
N LEU A 89 35.58 6.12 -3.47
CA LEU A 89 34.17 6.50 -3.48
C LEU A 89 34.04 7.94 -2.99
N LEU A 90 33.20 8.75 -3.65
CA LEU A 90 32.98 10.15 -3.28
C LEU A 90 32.36 10.29 -1.89
N PHE A 91 31.60 9.26 -1.45
CA PHE A 91 30.93 9.22 -0.16
C PHE A 91 31.08 7.84 0.48
N ASP A 92 31.01 7.77 1.81
CA ASP A 92 30.84 6.52 2.54
C ASP A 92 29.35 6.13 2.53
N TYR A 93 28.90 5.63 1.37
CA TYR A 93 27.48 5.35 1.10
C TYR A 93 26.84 4.44 2.15
N LEU A 94 27.55 3.41 2.61
CA LEU A 94 27.01 2.46 3.58
C LEU A 94 26.81 3.08 4.98
N SER A 95 27.53 4.15 5.32
CA SER A 95 27.31 4.87 6.57
C SER A 95 25.96 5.60 6.64
N PHE A 96 25.33 5.83 5.47
CA PHE A 96 24.00 6.44 5.39
C PHE A 96 22.87 5.41 5.45
N CYS A 97 23.15 4.14 5.11
CA CYS A 97 22.13 3.10 5.05
C CYS A 97 21.50 2.79 6.41
N ARG A 98 20.19 2.62 6.40
CA ARG A 98 19.36 2.31 7.56
C ARG A 98 18.41 1.14 7.29
N SER A 99 18.55 0.48 6.14
CA SER A 99 17.60 -0.52 5.66
C SER A 99 18.30 -1.72 5.03
N ILE A 100 17.64 -2.87 5.11
CA ILE A 100 18.01 -4.10 4.40
C ILE A 100 16.77 -4.63 3.68
N ASN A 101 16.91 -4.96 2.39
CA ASN A 101 15.90 -5.65 1.60
C ASN A 101 16.48 -6.91 1.00
N VAL A 102 16.11 -8.06 1.54
CA VAL A 102 16.67 -9.37 1.16
C VAL A 102 16.38 -9.71 -0.30
N LYS A 103 15.19 -9.37 -0.82
CA LYS A 103 14.84 -9.62 -2.24
C LYS A 103 15.77 -8.83 -3.17
N THR A 104 16.04 -7.57 -2.86
CA THR A 104 16.94 -6.73 -3.67
C THR A 104 18.38 -7.21 -3.57
N ILE A 105 18.87 -7.55 -2.36
CA ILE A 105 20.23 -8.09 -2.17
C ILE A 105 20.41 -9.38 -2.95
N ARG A 106 19.43 -10.29 -2.92
CA ARG A 106 19.45 -11.51 -3.74
C ARG A 106 19.54 -11.19 -5.23
N SER A 107 18.77 -10.22 -5.69
CA SER A 107 18.80 -9.77 -7.09
C SER A 107 20.14 -9.12 -7.49
N ILE A 108 20.81 -8.44 -6.56
CA ILE A 108 22.12 -7.82 -6.78
C ILE A 108 23.22 -8.90 -6.82
N THR A 109 23.19 -9.84 -5.88
CA THR A 109 24.21 -10.91 -5.82
C THR A 109 24.10 -11.90 -6.97
N SER A 110 22.95 -12.02 -7.64
CA SER A 110 22.83 -12.81 -8.87
C SER A 110 23.66 -12.24 -10.04
N ILE A 111 24.05 -10.97 -9.98
CA ILE A 111 24.97 -10.38 -10.97
C ILE A 111 26.39 -10.95 -10.81
N GLY A 112 26.79 -11.22 -9.58
CA GLY A 112 28.12 -11.74 -9.27
C GLY A 112 28.28 -13.24 -9.47
N SER A 113 27.21 -14.00 -9.64
CA SER A 113 27.29 -15.45 -9.93
C SER A 113 25.94 -16.02 -10.37
N TYR A 114 25.96 -16.99 -11.27
CA TYR A 114 24.79 -17.81 -11.62
C TYR A 114 24.62 -18.99 -10.66
N MET A 115 25.66 -19.37 -9.90
CA MET A 115 25.63 -20.49 -8.98
C MET A 115 25.00 -20.08 -7.65
N THR A 116 23.97 -20.79 -7.24
CA THR A 116 23.23 -20.50 -5.99
C THR A 116 24.12 -20.47 -4.75
N TYR A 117 25.10 -21.36 -4.68
CA TYR A 117 26.06 -21.44 -3.58
C TYR A 117 26.92 -20.16 -3.50
N ASN A 118 27.44 -19.68 -4.63
CA ASN A 118 28.27 -18.46 -4.67
C ASN A 118 27.41 -17.20 -4.34
N GLN A 119 26.16 -17.17 -4.79
CA GLN A 119 25.22 -16.10 -4.38
C GLN A 119 25.00 -16.12 -2.87
N PHE A 120 24.88 -17.29 -2.25
CA PHE A 120 24.75 -17.43 -0.80
C PHE A 120 25.98 -16.85 -0.08
N LEU A 121 27.19 -17.20 -0.53
CA LEU A 121 28.42 -16.66 0.05
C LEU A 121 28.54 -15.13 -0.11
N LEU A 122 28.23 -14.61 -1.29
CA LEU A 122 28.19 -13.16 -1.53
C LEU A 122 27.20 -12.47 -0.59
N GLN A 123 26.01 -13.04 -0.40
CA GLN A 123 25.00 -12.51 0.52
C GLN A 123 25.52 -12.51 1.97
N GLN A 124 26.20 -13.58 2.38
CA GLN A 124 26.81 -13.70 3.70
C GLN A 124 27.81 -12.56 3.97
N GLU A 125 28.69 -12.30 3.01
CA GLU A 125 29.67 -11.22 3.13
C GLU A 125 29.00 -9.83 3.10
N PHE A 126 27.96 -9.64 2.30
CA PHE A 126 27.19 -8.38 2.27
C PHE A 126 26.50 -8.13 3.60
N TYR A 127 25.83 -9.14 4.19
CA TYR A 127 25.21 -8.97 5.51
C TYR A 127 26.24 -8.69 6.61
N SER A 128 27.40 -9.39 6.59
CA SER A 128 28.49 -9.10 7.52
C SER A 128 28.97 -7.65 7.39
N LEU A 129 29.19 -7.19 6.16
CA LEU A 129 29.59 -5.82 5.86
C LEU A 129 28.54 -4.80 6.36
N PHE A 130 27.25 -5.05 6.13
CA PHE A 130 26.16 -4.16 6.57
C PHE A 130 26.10 -4.05 8.09
N MET A 131 26.26 -5.17 8.81
CA MET A 131 26.31 -5.15 10.28
C MET A 131 27.50 -4.31 10.79
N LYS A 132 28.65 -4.33 10.10
CA LYS A 132 29.84 -3.52 10.45
C LYS A 132 29.66 -2.05 10.11
N LYS A 133 29.09 -1.73 8.95
CA LYS A 133 29.09 -0.37 8.37
C LYS A 133 27.87 0.46 8.67
N PHE A 134 26.68 -0.14 8.76
CA PHE A 134 25.46 0.62 9.04
C PHE A 134 25.53 1.19 10.46
N PRO A 135 25.18 2.45 10.68
CA PRO A 135 25.14 3.00 12.04
C PRO A 135 23.98 2.43 12.88
N GLU A 136 22.86 2.15 12.24
CA GLU A 136 21.65 1.56 12.82
C GLU A 136 20.82 0.87 11.72
N LEU A 137 19.87 0.01 12.10
CA LEU A 137 18.93 -0.60 11.17
C LEU A 137 17.50 -0.19 11.54
N LYS A 138 16.86 0.61 10.70
CA LYS A 138 15.46 1.07 10.88
C LYS A 138 14.45 0.21 10.14
N TYR A 139 14.80 -0.28 8.96
CA TYR A 139 13.89 -0.98 8.06
C TYR A 139 14.50 -2.31 7.64
N LEU A 140 13.78 -3.39 7.88
CA LEU A 140 14.18 -4.74 7.47
C LEU A 140 13.05 -5.42 6.72
N ASN A 141 13.27 -5.69 5.43
CA ASN A 141 12.46 -6.63 4.67
C ASN A 141 13.22 -7.93 4.53
N MET A 142 12.84 -8.93 5.32
CA MET A 142 13.54 -10.20 5.41
C MET A 142 12.76 -11.37 4.81
N LYS A 143 11.78 -11.11 3.94
CA LYS A 143 11.00 -12.17 3.27
C LYS A 143 11.94 -13.21 2.65
N SER A 144 11.69 -14.48 2.97
CA SER A 144 12.46 -15.66 2.51
C SER A 144 13.97 -15.62 2.80
N ILE A 145 14.39 -14.95 3.88
CA ILE A 145 15.80 -14.92 4.27
C ILE A 145 16.31 -16.34 4.64
N LYS A 146 17.56 -16.63 4.25
CA LYS A 146 18.23 -17.88 4.57
C LYS A 146 19.44 -17.71 5.48
N HIS A 147 19.91 -16.49 5.67
CA HIS A 147 21.10 -16.16 6.45
C HIS A 147 20.71 -15.75 7.86
N GLN A 148 21.38 -16.26 8.86
CA GLN A 148 21.13 -15.93 10.26
C GLN A 148 21.85 -14.63 10.67
N ILE A 149 21.35 -13.51 10.13
CA ILE A 149 22.01 -12.19 10.22
C ILE A 149 22.10 -11.62 11.65
N PHE A 150 21.32 -12.12 12.59
CA PHE A 150 21.36 -11.70 13.99
C PHE A 150 22.50 -12.33 14.81
N TYR A 151 23.23 -13.31 14.26
CA TYR A 151 24.42 -13.86 14.90
C TYR A 151 25.72 -13.12 14.60
N PHE A 152 25.69 -12.12 13.70
CA PHE A 152 26.87 -11.27 13.51
C PHE A 152 27.19 -10.48 14.79
N PRO A 153 28.46 -10.25 15.13
CA PRO A 153 28.85 -9.60 16.39
C PRO A 153 28.16 -8.26 16.66
N GLU A 154 28.00 -7.43 15.65
CA GLU A 154 27.42 -6.09 15.76
C GLU A 154 25.88 -6.08 15.62
N ALA A 155 25.27 -7.22 15.27
CA ALA A 155 23.84 -7.31 14.96
C ALA A 155 22.96 -6.77 16.09
N LYS A 156 23.25 -7.10 17.35
CA LYS A 156 22.46 -6.63 18.49
C LYS A 156 22.28 -5.11 18.48
N PHE A 157 23.38 -4.37 18.36
CA PHE A 157 23.32 -2.90 18.34
C PHE A 157 22.58 -2.33 17.16
N ARG A 158 22.63 -3.00 15.98
CA ARG A 158 21.94 -2.56 14.77
C ARG A 158 20.43 -2.80 14.85
N PHE A 159 20.04 -3.94 15.40
CA PHE A 159 18.64 -4.35 15.50
C PHE A 159 17.88 -3.68 16.66
N GLU A 160 18.54 -3.16 17.69
CA GLU A 160 17.89 -2.45 18.79
C GLU A 160 17.06 -1.25 18.33
N SER A 161 17.45 -0.62 17.21
CA SER A 161 16.76 0.53 16.62
C SER A 161 15.75 0.17 15.54
N LEU A 162 15.45 -1.13 15.32
CA LEU A 162 14.55 -1.58 14.28
C LEU A 162 13.14 -1.01 14.49
N TYR A 163 12.68 -0.27 13.49
CA TYR A 163 11.39 0.42 13.48
C TYR A 163 10.34 -0.34 12.69
N GLU A 164 10.70 -0.83 11.48
CA GLU A 164 9.82 -1.57 10.58
C GLU A 164 10.40 -2.93 10.23
N LEU A 165 9.58 -3.96 10.39
CA LEU A 165 9.88 -5.32 10.00
C LEU A 165 8.84 -5.84 9.02
N VAL A 166 9.30 -6.28 7.85
CA VAL A 166 8.51 -7.02 6.85
C VAL A 166 9.09 -8.43 6.75
N CYS A 167 8.28 -9.44 7.00
CA CYS A 167 8.70 -10.83 7.00
C CYS A 167 7.64 -11.76 6.41
N ASP A 168 8.00 -13.00 6.19
CA ASP A 168 7.05 -14.07 5.88
C ASP A 168 7.25 -15.27 6.82
N THR A 169 6.26 -16.16 6.85
CA THR A 169 6.27 -17.34 7.72
C THR A 169 7.01 -18.54 7.11
N SER A 170 7.68 -18.40 5.96
CA SER A 170 8.59 -19.42 5.42
C SER A 170 9.93 -19.48 6.16
N ILE A 171 10.19 -18.48 7.01
CA ILE A 171 11.44 -18.31 7.74
C ILE A 171 11.45 -19.22 8.97
N ASP A 172 12.62 -19.76 9.29
CA ASP A 172 12.79 -20.61 10.48
C ASP A 172 12.33 -19.90 11.76
N PRO A 173 11.54 -20.54 12.64
CA PRO A 173 11.02 -19.94 13.88
C PRO A 173 12.08 -19.30 14.78
N SER A 174 13.34 -19.82 14.76
CA SER A 174 14.45 -19.28 15.54
C SER A 174 14.74 -17.81 15.26
N TYR A 175 14.47 -17.33 14.04
CA TYR A 175 14.59 -15.90 13.70
C TYR A 175 13.65 -15.02 14.50
N PHE A 176 12.39 -15.42 14.63
CA PHE A 176 11.40 -14.65 15.36
C PHE A 176 11.69 -14.65 16.86
N TYR A 177 12.21 -15.74 17.41
CA TYR A 177 12.67 -15.78 18.81
C TYR A 177 13.89 -14.91 19.01
N GLY A 178 14.87 -14.95 18.10
CA GLY A 178 16.06 -14.08 18.15
C GLY A 178 15.68 -12.60 18.08
N LEU A 179 14.82 -12.23 17.14
CA LEU A 179 14.31 -10.87 17.03
C LEU A 179 13.50 -10.45 18.25
N ALA A 180 12.66 -11.33 18.82
CA ALA A 180 11.91 -11.04 20.03
C ALA A 180 12.80 -10.72 21.23
N TRP A 181 14.01 -11.26 21.26
CA TRP A 181 14.98 -10.97 22.32
C TRP A 181 15.71 -9.64 22.11
N ILE A 182 16.06 -9.31 20.86
CA ILE A 182 16.86 -8.12 20.54
C ILE A 182 15.98 -6.90 20.25
N CYS A 183 14.87 -7.07 19.49
CA CYS A 183 14.04 -5.99 19.00
C CYS A 183 12.77 -5.85 19.84
N GLN A 184 12.68 -4.81 20.67
CA GLN A 184 11.50 -4.54 21.52
C GLN A 184 10.77 -3.24 21.15
N HIS A 185 11.23 -2.55 20.09
CA HIS A 185 10.73 -1.23 19.70
C HIS A 185 10.22 -1.16 18.25
N ILE A 186 9.82 -2.31 17.67
CA ILE A 186 9.20 -2.33 16.35
C ILE A 186 7.86 -1.58 16.42
N HIS A 187 7.70 -0.59 15.55
CA HIS A 187 6.47 0.19 15.40
C HIS A 187 5.57 -0.34 14.30
N ARG A 188 6.16 -0.91 13.25
CA ARG A 188 5.45 -1.43 12.08
C ARG A 188 5.89 -2.87 11.80
N LEU A 189 4.93 -3.80 11.87
CA LEU A 189 5.15 -5.22 11.60
C LEU A 189 4.20 -5.69 10.50
N ILE A 190 4.78 -6.18 9.40
CA ILE A 190 4.06 -6.72 8.25
C ILE A 190 4.47 -8.18 8.09
N VAL A 191 3.49 -9.08 8.08
CA VAL A 191 3.70 -10.53 8.00
C VAL A 191 2.92 -11.09 6.83
N VAL A 192 3.61 -11.78 5.91
CA VAL A 192 2.98 -12.60 4.87
C VAL A 192 2.98 -14.05 5.34
N ASN A 193 1.80 -14.62 5.47
CA ASN A 193 1.63 -15.95 6.03
C ASN A 193 1.61 -17.02 4.94
N VAL A 194 2.68 -17.78 4.84
CA VAL A 194 2.86 -18.90 3.89
C VAL A 194 3.03 -20.25 4.60
N ASN A 195 3.18 -20.26 5.95
CA ASN A 195 3.37 -21.48 6.75
C ASN A 195 2.87 -21.27 8.18
N PRO A 196 1.87 -22.02 8.65
CA PRO A 196 1.28 -21.87 9.99
C PRO A 196 2.17 -22.33 11.15
N GLN A 197 3.25 -23.09 10.89
CA GLN A 197 4.10 -23.66 11.95
C GLN A 197 4.84 -22.61 12.80
N VAL A 198 4.95 -21.37 12.35
CA VAL A 198 5.70 -20.30 13.03
C VAL A 198 4.83 -19.35 13.87
N TYR A 199 3.53 -19.58 13.96
CA TYR A 199 2.60 -18.66 14.66
C TYR A 199 3.01 -18.37 16.10
N HIS A 200 3.45 -19.39 16.85
CA HIS A 200 3.90 -19.20 18.23
C HIS A 200 5.10 -18.25 18.34
N ALA A 201 6.07 -18.36 17.42
CA ALA A 201 7.26 -17.52 17.41
C ALA A 201 6.93 -16.05 17.07
N ILE A 202 6.04 -15.85 16.08
CA ILE A 202 5.54 -14.51 15.72
C ILE A 202 4.70 -13.91 16.87
N ALA A 203 3.83 -14.71 17.49
CA ALA A 203 3.07 -14.27 18.66
C ALA A 203 4.01 -13.83 19.80
N LYS A 204 5.14 -14.50 20.00
CA LYS A 204 6.17 -14.09 20.96
C LYS A 204 6.80 -12.75 20.56
N LEU A 205 7.14 -12.57 19.27
CA LEU A 205 7.68 -11.32 18.76
C LEU A 205 6.70 -10.16 18.98
N ILE A 206 5.40 -10.34 18.70
CA ILE A 206 4.36 -9.32 18.94
C ILE A 206 4.29 -8.98 20.44
N LYS A 207 4.25 -9.98 21.30
CA LYS A 207 4.08 -9.80 22.76
C LYS A 207 5.15 -8.90 23.37
N VAL A 208 6.41 -9.00 22.92
CA VAL A 208 7.53 -8.23 23.49
C VAL A 208 7.60 -6.79 23.00
N GLN A 209 6.93 -6.45 21.90
CA GLN A 209 6.98 -5.09 21.36
C GLN A 209 6.33 -4.09 22.33
N LYS A 210 7.01 -2.97 22.60
CA LYS A 210 6.52 -1.91 23.51
C LYS A 210 5.68 -0.86 22.78
N ASN A 211 5.97 -0.61 21.49
CA ASN A 211 5.46 0.53 20.75
C ASN A 211 4.86 0.11 19.39
N LEU A 212 4.32 -1.10 19.28
CA LEU A 212 3.70 -1.57 18.03
C LEU A 212 2.45 -0.73 17.73
N LYS A 213 2.48 0.04 16.64
CA LYS A 213 1.40 0.91 16.19
C LYS A 213 0.70 0.41 14.93
N TYR A 214 1.45 -0.25 14.05
CA TYR A 214 0.97 -0.77 12.78
C TYR A 214 1.20 -2.28 12.74
N PHE A 215 0.15 -3.02 12.47
CA PHE A 215 0.21 -4.46 12.24
C PHE A 215 -0.55 -4.82 10.97
N GLU A 216 0.10 -5.62 10.11
CA GLU A 216 -0.47 -6.15 8.88
C GLU A 216 -0.19 -7.65 8.79
N TRP A 217 -1.23 -8.41 8.50
CA TRP A 217 -1.17 -9.85 8.27
C TRP A 217 -1.87 -10.17 6.96
N GLU A 218 -1.17 -10.86 6.08
CA GLU A 218 -1.67 -11.27 4.77
C GLU A 218 -1.45 -12.76 4.60
N ASP A 219 -2.54 -13.52 4.41
CA ASP A 219 -2.46 -14.95 4.10
C ASP A 219 -2.15 -15.18 2.62
N ASP A 220 -1.27 -16.13 2.33
CA ASP A 220 -1.08 -16.65 0.98
C ASP A 220 -2.16 -17.69 0.65
N TYR A 221 -2.75 -17.61 -0.54
CA TYR A 221 -3.83 -18.48 -1.01
C TYR A 221 -3.50 -19.98 -1.05
N GLY A 222 -2.24 -20.35 -1.00
CA GLY A 222 -1.77 -21.74 -1.01
C GLY A 222 -1.74 -22.43 0.37
N LEU A 223 -2.23 -21.78 1.45
CA LEU A 223 -2.14 -22.33 2.79
C LEU A 223 -3.03 -23.58 2.99
N PRO A 224 -2.49 -24.65 3.61
CA PRO A 224 -3.31 -25.78 4.03
C PRO A 224 -4.26 -25.39 5.17
N THR A 225 -5.48 -25.92 5.17
CA THR A 225 -6.42 -25.73 6.27
C THR A 225 -5.85 -26.29 7.57
N THR A 226 -5.72 -25.48 8.60
CA THR A 226 -5.21 -25.88 9.91
C THR A 226 -6.24 -25.58 11.00
N GLY A 227 -6.76 -26.61 11.62
CA GLY A 227 -7.53 -26.49 12.87
C GLY A 227 -8.75 -25.56 12.83
N SER A 228 -9.45 -25.47 13.96
CA SER A 228 -10.69 -24.71 14.09
C SER A 228 -10.50 -23.21 14.39
N ASP A 229 -9.30 -22.75 14.68
CA ASP A 229 -8.98 -21.35 15.05
C ASP A 229 -7.48 -21.06 14.82
N PRO A 230 -7.05 -20.97 13.54
CA PRO A 230 -5.63 -20.94 13.20
C PRO A 230 -4.92 -19.67 13.70
N TYR A 231 -5.64 -18.53 13.80
CA TYR A 231 -5.03 -17.23 14.15
C TYR A 231 -5.06 -16.92 15.64
N LYS A 232 -5.56 -17.85 16.48
CA LYS A 232 -5.78 -17.65 17.92
C LYS A 232 -4.55 -17.09 18.65
N GLU A 233 -3.37 -17.66 18.42
CA GLU A 233 -2.16 -17.19 19.12
C GLU A 233 -1.74 -15.78 18.72
N ILE A 234 -1.87 -15.45 17.43
CA ILE A 234 -1.56 -14.12 16.89
C ILE A 234 -2.55 -13.10 17.46
N LEU A 235 -3.85 -13.37 17.40
CA LEU A 235 -4.89 -12.48 17.89
C LEU A 235 -4.77 -12.25 19.40
N LEU A 236 -4.50 -13.28 20.21
CA LEU A 236 -4.25 -13.14 21.64
C LEU A 236 -2.95 -12.37 21.95
N ALA A 237 -1.97 -12.40 21.05
CA ALA A 237 -0.79 -11.55 21.18
C ALA A 237 -1.11 -10.09 20.85
N LEU A 238 -1.90 -9.85 19.83
CA LEU A 238 -2.38 -8.52 19.44
C LEU A 238 -3.31 -7.91 20.49
N GLU A 239 -4.14 -8.70 21.14
CA GLU A 239 -5.00 -8.25 22.26
C GLU A 239 -4.22 -7.50 23.34
N LYS A 240 -2.97 -7.90 23.58
CA LYS A 240 -2.09 -7.19 24.54
C LYS A 240 -1.57 -5.85 24.03
N LYS A 241 -1.92 -5.47 22.81
CA LYS A 241 -1.46 -4.26 22.11
C LYS A 241 -2.62 -3.32 21.73
N VAL A 242 -3.83 -3.55 22.22
CA VAL A 242 -5.03 -2.75 21.91
C VAL A 242 -4.86 -1.26 22.20
N ASP A 243 -4.04 -0.91 23.17
CA ASP A 243 -3.77 0.49 23.55
C ASP A 243 -2.74 1.19 22.66
N THR A 244 -1.93 0.45 21.92
CA THR A 244 -0.83 0.99 21.11
C THR A 244 -1.09 0.90 19.61
N ILE A 245 -1.77 -0.16 19.14
CA ILE A 245 -2.08 -0.34 17.72
C ILE A 245 -3.18 0.64 17.32
N ASN A 246 -2.88 1.42 16.28
CA ASN A 246 -3.81 2.34 15.64
C ASN A 246 -4.01 2.07 14.13
N HIS A 247 -3.21 1.17 13.55
CA HIS A 247 -3.39 0.70 12.18
C HIS A 247 -3.39 -0.83 12.18
N LEU A 248 -4.50 -1.44 11.77
CA LEU A 248 -4.69 -2.87 11.75
C LEU A 248 -5.20 -3.32 10.38
N LYS A 249 -4.44 -4.24 9.75
CA LYS A 249 -4.80 -4.86 8.48
C LYS A 249 -4.71 -6.37 8.65
N LEU A 250 -5.82 -7.08 8.42
CA LEU A 250 -5.93 -8.53 8.58
C LEU A 250 -6.63 -9.13 7.35
N PHE A 251 -5.86 -9.81 6.52
CA PHE A 251 -6.36 -10.55 5.36
C PHE A 251 -6.29 -12.04 5.67
N PHE A 252 -7.29 -12.52 6.44
CA PHE A 252 -7.43 -13.92 6.84
C PHE A 252 -8.25 -14.69 5.81
N ILE A 253 -7.72 -15.82 5.32
CA ILE A 253 -8.47 -16.70 4.42
C ILE A 253 -9.46 -17.58 5.19
N TYR A 254 -9.11 -17.98 6.42
CA TYR A 254 -9.90 -18.91 7.21
C TYR A 254 -10.71 -18.21 8.28
N LYS A 255 -11.92 -18.71 8.51
CA LYS A 255 -12.76 -18.24 9.61
C LYS A 255 -12.13 -18.61 10.96
N ASP A 256 -12.14 -17.66 11.87
CA ASP A 256 -11.69 -17.84 13.24
C ASP A 256 -12.75 -17.33 14.23
N ARG A 257 -12.67 -17.81 15.48
CA ARG A 257 -13.61 -17.40 16.55
C ARG A 257 -12.98 -16.37 17.50
N THR A 258 -11.67 -16.24 17.47
CA THR A 258 -10.95 -15.35 18.36
C THR A 258 -11.06 -13.90 17.91
N SER A 259 -11.10 -13.63 16.61
CA SER A 259 -11.27 -12.27 16.06
C SER A 259 -12.54 -11.59 16.62
N GLN A 260 -13.65 -12.34 16.74
CA GLN A 260 -14.92 -11.84 17.30
C GLN A 260 -14.81 -11.29 18.73
N LYS A 261 -13.85 -11.80 19.51
CA LYS A 261 -13.61 -11.36 20.89
C LYS A 261 -12.52 -10.29 21.00
N VAL A 262 -11.58 -10.28 20.08
CA VAL A 262 -10.38 -9.45 20.15
C VAL A 262 -10.57 -8.13 19.39
N LEU A 263 -11.13 -8.16 18.17
CA LEU A 263 -11.25 -6.95 17.33
C LEU A 263 -12.04 -5.82 18.00
N PRO A 264 -13.18 -6.06 18.71
CA PRO A 264 -13.92 -4.98 19.37
C PRO A 264 -13.11 -4.22 20.44
N LYS A 265 -11.99 -4.78 20.91
CA LYS A 265 -11.14 -4.16 21.97
C LYS A 265 -10.24 -3.06 21.44
N PHE A 266 -10.04 -2.97 20.14
CA PHE A 266 -9.15 -1.98 19.49
C PHE A 266 -9.82 -0.62 19.32
N HIS A 267 -10.09 0.09 20.38
CA HIS A 267 -10.83 1.35 20.36
C HIS A 267 -10.05 2.58 19.84
N LYS A 268 -8.72 2.45 19.60
CA LYS A 268 -7.85 3.55 19.11
C LYS A 268 -7.50 3.43 17.62
N LEU A 269 -8.20 2.58 16.87
CA LEU A 269 -7.89 2.39 15.46
C LEU A 269 -8.17 3.66 14.64
N LYS A 270 -7.19 3.99 13.80
CA LYS A 270 -7.29 4.98 12.73
C LYS A 270 -7.44 4.32 11.37
N THR A 271 -6.89 3.11 11.21
CA THR A 271 -7.03 2.31 10.00
C THR A 271 -7.49 0.91 10.38
N LEU A 272 -8.54 0.45 9.72
CA LEU A 272 -9.03 -0.92 9.81
C LEU A 272 -9.27 -1.47 8.40
N ILE A 273 -8.62 -2.60 8.13
CA ILE A 273 -8.81 -3.40 6.92
C ILE A 273 -8.94 -4.84 7.38
N THR A 274 -10.11 -5.44 7.17
CA THR A 274 -10.37 -6.84 7.54
C THR A 274 -11.63 -7.33 6.87
N ASP A 275 -11.78 -8.66 6.78
CA ASP A 275 -13.00 -9.34 6.37
C ASP A 275 -13.98 -9.40 7.55
N PHE A 276 -15.21 -8.93 7.34
CA PHE A 276 -16.30 -8.96 8.32
C PHE A 276 -17.33 -10.08 8.08
N GLY A 277 -17.24 -10.83 6.99
CA GLY A 277 -18.16 -11.91 6.67
C GLY A 277 -18.39 -12.95 7.77
N PRO A 278 -17.39 -13.23 8.65
CA PRO A 278 -17.59 -14.15 9.78
C PRO A 278 -18.47 -13.62 10.93
N PHE A 279 -18.84 -12.32 10.93
CA PHE A 279 -19.53 -11.69 12.06
C PHE A 279 -21.04 -11.56 11.83
N SER A 280 -21.86 -11.81 12.87
CA SER A 280 -23.28 -11.47 12.84
C SER A 280 -23.51 -9.97 13.09
N GLU A 281 -24.68 -9.45 12.70
CA GLU A 281 -25.05 -8.05 12.94
C GLU A 281 -25.00 -7.66 14.42
N GLU A 282 -25.45 -8.57 15.32
CA GLU A 282 -25.36 -8.34 16.76
C GLU A 282 -23.92 -8.19 17.24
N GLN A 283 -23.01 -8.96 16.66
CA GLN A 283 -21.58 -8.85 16.98
C GLN A 283 -20.99 -7.55 16.46
N LEU A 284 -21.33 -7.15 15.23
CA LEU A 284 -20.82 -5.91 14.61
C LEU A 284 -21.24 -4.64 15.38
N LYS A 285 -22.36 -4.64 16.10
CA LYS A 285 -22.77 -3.53 16.97
C LYS A 285 -21.79 -3.22 18.10
N PHE A 286 -20.93 -4.18 18.48
CA PHE A 286 -19.89 -3.98 19.50
C PHE A 286 -18.59 -3.40 18.92
N PHE A 287 -18.47 -3.26 17.60
CA PHE A 287 -17.29 -2.69 16.94
C PHE A 287 -17.42 -1.16 16.89
N ILE A 288 -16.88 -0.48 17.90
CA ILE A 288 -16.95 0.97 18.03
C ILE A 288 -15.57 1.59 17.85
N TYR A 289 -15.34 2.19 16.70
CA TYR A 289 -14.03 2.75 16.32
C TYR A 289 -14.11 4.26 16.12
N ARG A 290 -14.20 5.02 17.20
CA ARG A 290 -14.45 6.48 17.18
C ARG A 290 -13.36 7.32 16.52
N ASP A 291 -12.16 6.79 16.38
CA ASP A 291 -11.00 7.49 15.78
C ASP A 291 -10.68 6.99 14.37
N LEU A 292 -11.55 6.18 13.77
CA LEU A 292 -11.33 5.59 12.45
C LEU A 292 -11.29 6.68 11.38
N GLU A 293 -10.16 6.74 10.64
CA GLU A 293 -9.93 7.68 9.55
C GLU A 293 -9.93 6.97 8.19
N ILE A 294 -9.49 5.70 8.17
CA ILE A 294 -9.36 4.88 6.95
C ILE A 294 -10.04 3.54 7.19
N PHE A 295 -10.97 3.22 6.32
CA PHE A 295 -11.73 1.97 6.35
C PHE A 295 -11.71 1.31 4.99
N GLU A 296 -11.27 0.07 4.93
CA GLU A 296 -11.23 -0.72 3.70
C GLU A 296 -11.88 -2.07 3.96
N ILE A 297 -12.76 -2.49 3.07
CA ILE A 297 -13.64 -3.64 3.22
C ILE A 297 -13.92 -4.26 1.85
N ASP A 298 -14.30 -5.52 1.82
CA ASP A 298 -14.79 -6.14 0.61
C ASP A 298 -16.20 -5.61 0.27
N TYR A 299 -16.46 -5.36 -1.02
CA TYR A 299 -17.76 -4.83 -1.49
C TYR A 299 -18.95 -5.81 -1.29
N TYR A 300 -18.69 -7.08 -1.00
CA TYR A 300 -19.73 -8.04 -0.61
C TYR A 300 -20.31 -7.79 0.80
N GLU A 301 -19.66 -6.96 1.58
CA GLU A 301 -19.94 -6.78 3.00
C GLU A 301 -20.57 -5.41 3.31
N LEU A 302 -21.35 -4.86 2.36
CA LEU A 302 -21.97 -3.53 2.49
C LEU A 302 -22.78 -3.36 3.76
N LYS A 303 -23.47 -4.42 4.21
CA LYS A 303 -24.25 -4.41 5.45
C LYS A 303 -23.35 -4.27 6.67
N ALA A 304 -22.26 -5.05 6.74
CA ALA A 304 -21.26 -4.94 7.80
C ALA A 304 -20.59 -3.55 7.79
N ALA A 305 -20.20 -3.08 6.59
CA ALA A 305 -19.65 -1.74 6.41
C ALA A 305 -20.57 -0.64 6.95
N SER A 306 -21.87 -0.73 6.66
CA SER A 306 -22.87 0.23 7.12
C SER A 306 -22.92 0.34 8.65
N ILE A 307 -22.87 -0.80 9.35
CA ILE A 307 -22.87 -0.84 10.83
C ILE A 307 -21.58 -0.24 11.39
N ILE A 308 -20.41 -0.57 10.81
CA ILE A 308 -19.11 -0.03 11.25
C ILE A 308 -19.05 1.49 11.02
N ILE A 309 -19.53 1.97 9.87
CA ILE A 309 -19.58 3.40 9.54
C ILE A 309 -20.45 4.16 10.53
N GLU A 310 -21.61 3.64 10.87
CA GLU A 310 -22.51 4.23 11.88
C GLU A 310 -21.81 4.37 13.25
N ASN A 311 -20.96 3.41 13.61
CA ASN A 311 -20.22 3.37 14.87
C ASN A 311 -18.84 4.06 14.84
N SER A 312 -18.45 4.70 13.73
CA SER A 312 -17.09 5.22 13.50
C SER A 312 -16.82 6.61 14.08
N GLY A 313 -17.82 7.29 14.64
CA GLY A 313 -17.66 8.62 15.23
C GLY A 313 -17.44 9.78 14.23
N GLY A 314 -17.68 9.57 12.95
CA GLY A 314 -17.71 10.61 11.90
C GLY A 314 -16.35 11.12 11.42
N LYS A 315 -15.24 10.50 11.81
CA LYS A 315 -13.86 10.92 11.44
C LYS A 315 -13.35 10.28 10.16
N LEU A 316 -14.13 9.39 9.52
CA LEU A 316 -13.72 8.69 8.30
C LEU A 316 -13.46 9.69 7.17
N LYS A 317 -12.25 9.62 6.63
CA LYS A 317 -11.79 10.38 5.47
C LYS A 317 -11.68 9.52 4.23
N LYS A 318 -11.41 8.22 4.42
CA LYS A 318 -11.16 7.28 3.33
C LYS A 318 -11.97 6.00 3.55
N ILE A 319 -12.82 5.68 2.58
CA ILE A 319 -13.62 4.45 2.53
C ILE A 319 -13.37 3.79 1.19
N PHE A 320 -12.77 2.59 1.19
CA PHE A 320 -12.37 1.88 -0.01
C PHE A 320 -12.91 0.46 -0.05
N PHE A 321 -13.12 -0.03 -1.27
CA PHE A 321 -13.33 -1.44 -1.51
C PHE A 321 -12.03 -2.11 -1.97
N VAL A 322 -11.70 -3.24 -1.32
CA VAL A 322 -10.71 -4.19 -1.84
C VAL A 322 -11.46 -5.10 -2.80
N SER A 323 -11.05 -5.14 -4.05
CA SER A 323 -11.53 -6.16 -4.97
C SER A 323 -10.41 -7.16 -5.18
N SER A 324 -10.49 -8.30 -4.51
CA SER A 324 -9.60 -9.43 -4.77
C SER A 324 -10.11 -10.33 -5.90
N TYR A 325 -11.39 -10.21 -6.30
CA TYR A 325 -12.03 -11.08 -7.28
C TYR A 325 -12.95 -10.29 -8.23
N GLU A 326 -13.28 -10.88 -9.38
CA GLU A 326 -14.38 -10.42 -10.24
C GLU A 326 -15.69 -10.48 -9.46
N LEU A 327 -16.62 -9.56 -9.75
CA LEU A 327 -17.95 -9.55 -9.13
C LEU A 327 -18.65 -10.87 -9.46
N ASP A 328 -18.77 -11.77 -8.47
CA ASP A 328 -19.52 -13.01 -8.62
C ASP A 328 -21.03 -12.73 -8.57
N ASP A 329 -21.81 -13.49 -9.35
CA ASP A 329 -23.23 -13.27 -9.64
C ASP A 329 -24.23 -13.40 -8.45
N TYR A 330 -23.75 -13.54 -7.20
CA TYR A 330 -24.60 -13.89 -6.06
C TYR A 330 -24.42 -13.02 -4.82
N ILE A 331 -24.71 -11.72 -4.94
CA ILE A 331 -24.85 -10.89 -3.72
C ILE A 331 -26.35 -10.83 -3.35
N ASN A 332 -26.76 -11.58 -2.34
CA ASN A 332 -28.12 -11.48 -1.79
C ASN A 332 -28.35 -10.09 -1.19
N ASN A 333 -29.50 -9.47 -1.47
CA ASN A 333 -29.94 -8.15 -0.98
C ASN A 333 -29.04 -6.97 -1.39
N PHE A 334 -28.25 -7.11 -2.46
CA PHE A 334 -27.31 -6.08 -2.91
C PHE A 334 -27.95 -4.70 -3.08
N ASP A 335 -29.14 -4.63 -3.65
CA ASP A 335 -29.85 -3.38 -3.92
C ASP A 335 -30.17 -2.61 -2.63
N ASP A 336 -30.70 -3.30 -1.62
CA ASP A 336 -31.01 -2.66 -0.35
C ASP A 336 -29.76 -2.32 0.45
N ASP A 337 -28.78 -3.22 0.52
CA ASP A 337 -27.55 -3.02 1.28
C ASP A 337 -26.70 -1.89 0.68
N SER A 338 -26.60 -1.77 -0.66
CA SER A 338 -25.88 -0.68 -1.32
C SER A 338 -26.55 0.68 -1.09
N ARG A 339 -27.89 0.73 -1.12
CA ARG A 339 -28.65 1.95 -0.82
C ARG A 339 -28.48 2.38 0.63
N ILE A 340 -28.53 1.43 1.57
CA ILE A 340 -28.30 1.68 3.00
C ILE A 340 -26.86 2.18 3.20
N PHE A 341 -25.88 1.56 2.55
CA PHE A 341 -24.48 1.95 2.63
C PHE A 341 -24.26 3.40 2.17
N ILE A 342 -24.78 3.79 1.00
CA ILE A 342 -24.69 5.18 0.50
C ILE A 342 -25.26 6.14 1.53
N ARG A 343 -26.44 5.83 2.11
CA ARG A 343 -27.09 6.66 3.14
C ARG A 343 -26.24 6.78 4.39
N ARG A 344 -25.71 5.67 4.91
CA ARG A 344 -24.85 5.70 6.11
C ARG A 344 -23.58 6.50 5.92
N VAL A 345 -22.99 6.47 4.72
CA VAL A 345 -21.80 7.30 4.42
C VAL A 345 -22.12 8.77 4.61
N TYR A 346 -23.18 9.32 3.98
CA TYR A 346 -23.43 10.75 4.07
C TYR A 346 -24.04 11.18 5.43
N GLU A 347 -24.76 10.30 6.12
CA GLU A 347 -25.31 10.58 7.47
C GLU A 347 -24.20 10.59 8.54
N SER A 348 -23.27 9.63 8.47
CA SER A 348 -22.26 9.41 9.52
C SER A 348 -20.90 10.01 9.20
N CYS A 349 -20.51 10.14 7.92
CA CYS A 349 -19.16 10.53 7.50
C CYS A 349 -19.15 11.67 6.47
N PRO A 350 -19.76 12.86 6.75
CA PRO A 350 -19.85 13.95 5.77
C PRO A 350 -18.49 14.56 5.41
N LEU A 351 -17.41 14.24 6.15
CA LEU A 351 -16.06 14.75 5.92
C LEU A 351 -15.21 13.82 5.03
N VAL A 352 -15.82 12.80 4.42
CA VAL A 352 -15.11 11.85 3.56
C VAL A 352 -14.46 12.55 2.37
N GLU A 353 -13.20 12.21 2.12
CA GLU A 353 -12.37 12.78 1.04
C GLU A 353 -12.18 11.79 -0.12
N TYR A 354 -12.13 10.49 0.17
CA TYR A 354 -11.91 9.42 -0.79
C TYR A 354 -12.96 8.34 -0.56
N LEU A 355 -13.74 8.03 -1.58
CA LEU A 355 -14.88 7.15 -1.43
C LEU A 355 -15.01 6.19 -2.61
N SER A 356 -15.15 4.89 -2.29
CA SER A 356 -15.60 3.88 -3.22
C SER A 356 -17.09 3.57 -2.97
N LEU A 357 -17.86 3.49 -4.05
CA LEU A 357 -19.28 3.11 -4.03
C LEU A 357 -19.53 2.00 -5.03
N VAL A 358 -20.39 1.07 -4.66
CA VAL A 358 -20.92 0.03 -5.55
C VAL A 358 -22.44 0.02 -5.45
N PHE A 359 -23.13 0.11 -6.57
CA PHE A 359 -24.59 0.09 -6.62
C PHE A 359 -25.12 -0.18 -8.04
N PRO A 360 -26.35 -0.71 -8.18
CA PRO A 360 -27.00 -0.86 -9.45
C PRO A 360 -27.51 0.48 -9.99
N PRO A 361 -27.59 0.68 -11.31
CA PRO A 361 -28.03 1.94 -11.92
C PRO A 361 -29.57 2.06 -11.86
N SER A 362 -30.13 2.27 -10.68
CA SER A 362 -31.55 2.52 -10.49
C SER A 362 -31.83 3.96 -10.07
N LYS A 363 -33.04 4.43 -10.29
CA LYS A 363 -33.48 5.80 -9.93
C LYS A 363 -33.31 6.05 -8.42
N GLU A 364 -33.58 5.06 -7.60
CA GLU A 364 -33.45 5.15 -6.15
C GLU A 364 -31.98 5.34 -5.72
N HIS A 365 -31.06 4.58 -6.33
CA HIS A 365 -29.63 4.70 -6.07
C HIS A 365 -29.05 6.03 -6.58
N PHE A 366 -29.44 6.45 -7.77
CA PHE A 366 -29.04 7.76 -8.30
C PHE A 366 -29.52 8.92 -7.42
N ASN A 367 -30.72 8.83 -6.83
CA ASN A 367 -31.20 9.82 -5.88
C ASN A 367 -30.39 9.86 -4.58
N GLU A 368 -30.04 8.70 -4.02
CA GLU A 368 -29.19 8.64 -2.82
C GLU A 368 -27.76 9.08 -3.13
N PHE A 369 -27.22 8.73 -4.29
CA PHE A 369 -25.91 9.20 -4.76
C PHE A 369 -25.88 10.73 -4.94
N GLU A 370 -26.92 11.32 -5.50
CA GLU A 370 -27.02 12.78 -5.63
C GLU A 370 -27.06 13.48 -4.27
N LYS A 371 -27.79 12.93 -3.28
CA LYS A 371 -27.80 13.44 -1.91
C LYS A 371 -26.41 13.38 -1.28
N LEU A 372 -25.71 12.25 -1.45
CA LEU A 372 -24.35 12.05 -0.98
C LEU A 372 -23.41 13.14 -1.51
N LEU A 373 -23.42 13.38 -2.81
CA LEU A 373 -22.59 14.41 -3.42
C LEU A 373 -22.88 15.81 -2.88
N LYS A 374 -24.14 16.12 -2.58
CA LYS A 374 -24.56 17.41 -1.99
C LYS A 374 -24.11 17.57 -0.55
N ILE A 375 -23.96 16.49 0.20
CA ILE A 375 -23.59 16.51 1.64
C ILE A 375 -22.08 16.39 1.80
N CYS A 376 -21.42 15.45 1.10
CA CYS A 376 -20.00 15.14 1.24
C CYS A 376 -19.11 16.09 0.40
N GLN A 377 -19.06 17.38 0.77
CA GLN A 377 -18.38 18.42 -0.01
C GLN A 377 -16.85 18.36 0.03
N ASN A 378 -16.27 17.52 0.89
CA ASN A 378 -14.81 17.33 0.97
C ASN A 378 -14.26 16.28 0.00
N LEU A 379 -15.11 15.61 -0.79
CA LEU A 379 -14.68 14.57 -1.73
C LEU A 379 -13.65 15.09 -2.73
N LYS A 380 -12.52 14.41 -2.80
CA LYS A 380 -11.39 14.65 -3.71
C LYS A 380 -11.28 13.57 -4.78
N SER A 381 -11.63 12.34 -4.42
CA SER A 381 -11.61 11.17 -5.31
C SER A 381 -12.84 10.30 -5.07
N LEU A 382 -13.42 9.86 -6.16
CA LEU A 382 -14.63 9.03 -6.19
C LEU A 382 -14.39 7.83 -7.09
N PHE A 383 -14.58 6.63 -6.57
CA PHE A 383 -14.54 5.39 -7.32
C PHE A 383 -15.94 4.78 -7.38
N LEU A 384 -16.50 4.70 -8.58
CA LEU A 384 -17.85 4.21 -8.83
C LEU A 384 -17.81 2.86 -9.55
N ILE A 385 -18.39 1.88 -8.90
CA ILE A 385 -18.62 0.54 -9.42
C ILE A 385 -20.11 0.45 -9.72
N ILE A 386 -20.48 0.60 -10.98
CA ILE A 386 -21.87 0.48 -11.43
C ILE A 386 -22.06 -0.94 -11.95
N TYR A 387 -22.91 -1.70 -11.27
CA TYR A 387 -23.05 -3.12 -11.52
C TYR A 387 -24.52 -3.51 -11.73
N MET A 388 -24.78 -4.14 -12.86
CA MET A 388 -26.08 -4.78 -13.16
C MET A 388 -25.92 -6.30 -13.07
N ASN A 389 -26.92 -6.95 -12.52
CA ASN A 389 -26.92 -8.41 -12.38
C ASN A 389 -27.29 -9.10 -13.74
N GLU A 390 -26.82 -8.53 -14.84
CA GLU A 390 -27.01 -9.01 -16.21
C GLU A 390 -25.68 -9.40 -16.82
N VAL A 391 -25.61 -10.58 -17.44
CA VAL A 391 -24.37 -11.12 -18.00
C VAL A 391 -23.84 -10.26 -19.16
N GLU A 392 -24.72 -9.67 -19.96
CA GLU A 392 -24.38 -8.74 -21.06
C GLU A 392 -25.46 -7.65 -21.18
N PRO A 393 -25.31 -6.53 -20.45
CA PRO A 393 -26.27 -5.45 -20.55
C PRO A 393 -26.29 -4.81 -21.94
N GLU A 394 -27.47 -4.45 -22.44
CA GLU A 394 -27.63 -3.79 -23.73
C GLU A 394 -26.85 -2.47 -23.75
N LYS A 395 -26.12 -2.21 -24.84
CA LYS A 395 -25.34 -0.97 -25.03
C LYS A 395 -26.17 0.30 -24.80
N LYS A 396 -27.44 0.28 -25.15
CA LYS A 396 -28.36 1.39 -24.93
C LYS A 396 -28.50 1.71 -23.44
N LEU A 397 -28.66 0.69 -22.61
CA LEU A 397 -28.80 0.84 -21.17
C LEU A 397 -27.49 1.36 -20.52
N LEU A 398 -26.33 0.90 -20.99
CA LEU A 398 -25.02 1.42 -20.55
C LEU A 398 -24.89 2.92 -20.80
N LEU A 399 -25.34 3.39 -21.97
CA LEU A 399 -25.29 4.81 -22.36
C LEU A 399 -26.30 5.64 -21.55
N GLU A 400 -27.54 5.15 -21.36
CA GLU A 400 -28.56 5.83 -20.56
C GLU A 400 -28.10 6.00 -19.10
N ASN A 401 -27.52 4.95 -18.50
CA ASN A 401 -26.93 5.00 -17.15
C ASN A 401 -25.78 6.01 -17.08
N GLY A 402 -24.90 6.02 -18.07
CA GLY A 402 -23.78 6.95 -18.14
C GLY A 402 -24.25 8.40 -18.27
N GLU A 403 -25.26 8.66 -19.10
CA GLU A 403 -25.84 10.00 -19.28
C GLU A 403 -26.45 10.52 -17.97
N GLU A 404 -27.24 9.71 -17.26
CA GLU A 404 -27.84 10.12 -15.99
C GLU A 404 -26.76 10.37 -14.93
N LEU A 405 -25.73 9.52 -14.86
CA LEU A 405 -24.61 9.68 -13.94
C LEU A 405 -23.85 10.99 -14.19
N LEU A 406 -23.56 11.33 -15.47
CA LEU A 406 -22.91 12.60 -15.81
C LEU A 406 -23.79 13.79 -15.48
N LYS A 407 -25.11 13.72 -15.70
CA LYS A 407 -26.07 14.78 -15.30
C LYS A 407 -26.04 15.03 -13.79
N ILE A 408 -25.99 13.97 -12.98
CA ILE A 408 -25.87 14.08 -11.51
C ILE A 408 -24.55 14.76 -11.15
N LEU A 409 -23.44 14.36 -11.75
CA LEU A 409 -22.12 14.96 -11.51
C LEU A 409 -22.08 16.45 -11.90
N ILE A 410 -22.70 16.83 -13.01
CA ILE A 410 -22.80 18.25 -13.44
C ILE A 410 -23.49 19.09 -12.37
N ARG A 411 -24.63 18.64 -11.83
CA ARG A 411 -25.46 19.44 -10.92
C ARG A 411 -25.05 19.35 -9.47
N SER A 412 -24.32 18.27 -9.05
CA SER A 412 -24.15 18.00 -7.62
C SER A 412 -22.71 17.63 -7.19
N ALA A 413 -21.76 17.49 -8.13
CA ALA A 413 -20.39 17.14 -7.75
C ALA A 413 -19.74 18.19 -6.84
N PRO A 414 -19.04 17.76 -5.76
CA PRO A 414 -18.31 18.67 -4.89
C PRO A 414 -17.24 19.49 -5.61
N THR A 415 -16.99 20.70 -5.12
CA THR A 415 -16.00 21.61 -5.72
C THR A 415 -14.56 21.14 -5.56
N ASN A 416 -14.30 20.21 -4.63
CA ASN A 416 -12.97 19.65 -4.38
C ASN A 416 -12.66 18.39 -5.20
N LEU A 417 -13.62 17.87 -5.96
CA LEU A 417 -13.48 16.62 -6.71
C LEU A 417 -12.45 16.77 -7.84
N ARG A 418 -11.43 15.91 -7.84
CA ARG A 418 -10.28 15.94 -8.77
C ARG A 418 -10.03 14.62 -9.48
N GLU A 419 -10.64 13.53 -9.00
CA GLU A 419 -10.50 12.23 -9.61
C GLU A 419 -11.82 11.48 -9.58
N ILE A 420 -12.19 10.87 -10.71
CA ILE A 420 -13.31 9.95 -10.81
C ILE A 420 -12.83 8.68 -11.52
N ARG A 421 -13.16 7.53 -10.95
CA ARG A 421 -12.93 6.23 -11.54
C ARG A 421 -14.26 5.55 -11.78
N PHE A 422 -14.42 4.99 -12.99
CA PHE A 422 -15.62 4.27 -13.39
C PHE A 422 -15.28 2.83 -13.73
N LEU A 423 -16.06 1.91 -13.18
CA LEU A 423 -15.91 0.48 -13.42
C LEU A 423 -17.27 -0.15 -13.76
N TYR A 424 -17.25 -1.17 -14.62
CA TYR A 424 -18.38 -1.99 -15.10
C TYR A 424 -19.43 -1.25 -15.96
N ASP A 425 -20.70 -1.26 -15.59
CA ASP A 425 -21.87 -1.13 -16.47
C ASP A 425 -22.25 0.33 -16.74
N VAL A 426 -21.30 1.12 -17.19
CA VAL A 426 -21.50 2.50 -17.61
C VAL A 426 -20.65 2.85 -18.81
N GLU A 427 -21.26 3.50 -19.81
CA GLU A 427 -20.59 4.10 -20.95
C GLU A 427 -21.14 5.51 -21.18
N PHE A 428 -20.33 6.40 -21.72
CA PHE A 428 -20.73 7.78 -22.04
C PHE A 428 -20.76 7.96 -23.56
N SER A 429 -21.86 8.51 -24.08
CA SER A 429 -21.89 8.99 -25.45
C SER A 429 -20.91 10.16 -25.63
N LEU A 430 -20.50 10.43 -26.89
CA LEU A 430 -19.64 11.57 -27.17
C LEU A 430 -20.28 12.88 -26.74
N GLU A 431 -21.57 13.03 -27.01
CA GLU A 431 -22.36 14.22 -26.69
C GLU A 431 -22.47 14.45 -25.17
N ALA A 432 -22.81 13.39 -24.41
CA ALA A 432 -22.92 13.49 -22.96
C ALA A 432 -21.57 13.77 -22.28
N LEU A 433 -20.49 13.14 -22.79
CA LEU A 433 -19.14 13.38 -22.28
C LEU A 433 -18.68 14.82 -22.60
N GLU A 434 -18.95 15.31 -23.81
CA GLU A 434 -18.63 16.69 -24.19
C GLU A 434 -19.38 17.70 -23.33
N GLU A 435 -20.68 17.51 -23.11
CA GLU A 435 -21.50 18.37 -22.24
C GLU A 435 -20.94 18.38 -20.81
N PHE A 436 -20.60 17.22 -20.28
CA PHE A 436 -20.02 17.10 -18.94
C PHE A 436 -18.70 17.90 -18.83
N LEU A 437 -17.78 17.70 -19.79
CA LEU A 437 -16.48 18.37 -19.76
C LEU A 437 -16.64 19.90 -19.95
N GLU A 438 -17.58 20.34 -20.76
CA GLU A 438 -17.86 21.76 -20.94
C GLU A 438 -18.42 22.40 -19.67
N LYS A 439 -19.34 21.73 -18.98
CA LYS A 439 -19.89 22.16 -17.68
C LYS A 439 -18.90 22.07 -16.53
N TRP A 440 -17.81 21.29 -16.70
CA TRP A 440 -16.74 21.18 -15.70
C TRP A 440 -15.78 22.37 -15.70
N ARG A 441 -15.86 23.28 -16.69
CA ARG A 441 -15.03 24.48 -16.77
C ARG A 441 -15.11 25.32 -15.49
N GLY A 442 -13.96 25.83 -15.03
CA GLY A 442 -13.88 26.63 -13.80
C GLY A 442 -13.81 25.81 -12.52
N ARG A 443 -13.83 24.47 -12.61
CA ARG A 443 -13.59 23.55 -11.49
C ARG A 443 -12.13 23.07 -11.46
N PRO A 444 -11.69 22.40 -10.39
CA PRO A 444 -10.37 21.77 -10.36
C PRO A 444 -10.15 20.81 -11.54
N ILE A 445 -8.91 20.75 -12.01
CA ILE A 445 -8.53 19.87 -13.12
C ILE A 445 -8.84 18.42 -12.73
N LEU A 446 -9.60 17.71 -13.58
CA LEU A 446 -10.13 16.38 -13.32
C LEU A 446 -9.28 15.28 -13.96
N SER A 447 -9.02 14.20 -13.22
CA SER A 447 -8.53 12.92 -13.74
C SER A 447 -9.68 11.94 -13.84
N ILE A 448 -9.82 11.27 -14.98
CA ILE A 448 -10.83 10.25 -15.22
C ILE A 448 -10.14 8.92 -15.56
N LEU A 449 -10.53 7.85 -14.87
CA LEU A 449 -10.05 6.50 -15.14
C LEU A 449 -11.23 5.57 -15.42
N THR A 450 -11.07 4.68 -16.40
CA THR A 450 -12.09 3.68 -16.76
C THR A 450 -11.43 2.43 -17.33
N CYS A 451 -12.13 1.30 -17.33
CA CYS A 451 -11.68 0.07 -18.00
C CYS A 451 -12.30 -0.13 -19.39
N ARG A 452 -13.26 0.69 -19.81
CA ARG A 452 -13.99 0.52 -21.08
C ARG A 452 -13.15 0.90 -22.29
N PRO A 453 -12.90 -0.02 -23.25
CA PRO A 453 -12.01 0.21 -24.39
C PRO A 453 -12.55 1.22 -25.43
N ILE A 454 -13.86 1.50 -25.44
CA ILE A 454 -14.51 2.43 -26.39
C ILE A 454 -13.84 3.81 -26.38
N TYR A 455 -13.31 4.26 -25.26
CA TYR A 455 -12.64 5.56 -25.12
C TYR A 455 -11.26 5.63 -25.82
N LYS A 456 -10.79 4.53 -26.42
CA LYS A 456 -9.61 4.49 -27.30
C LYS A 456 -9.96 4.75 -28.78
N GLU A 457 -11.24 4.84 -29.12
CA GLU A 457 -11.68 5.18 -30.48
C GLU A 457 -11.33 6.62 -30.84
N GLU A 458 -11.08 6.86 -32.12
CA GLU A 458 -10.54 8.13 -32.65
C GLU A 458 -11.34 9.37 -32.22
N ASN A 459 -12.68 9.27 -32.23
CA ASN A 459 -13.56 10.38 -31.88
C ASN A 459 -13.45 10.75 -30.39
N TYR A 460 -13.40 9.76 -29.51
CA TYR A 460 -13.19 9.99 -28.08
C TYR A 460 -11.79 10.54 -27.78
N VAL A 461 -10.78 10.02 -28.46
CA VAL A 461 -9.40 10.51 -28.30
C VAL A 461 -9.29 11.98 -28.74
N LYS A 462 -9.93 12.38 -29.84
CA LYS A 462 -9.99 13.78 -30.29
C LYS A 462 -10.67 14.67 -29.25
N LEU A 463 -11.81 14.25 -28.73
CA LEU A 463 -12.54 14.97 -27.69
C LEU A 463 -11.71 15.13 -26.42
N ILE A 464 -11.16 14.04 -25.90
CA ILE A 464 -10.33 14.01 -24.70
C ILE A 464 -9.12 14.95 -24.84
N ASN A 465 -8.42 14.90 -25.98
CA ASN A 465 -7.26 15.75 -26.23
C ASN A 465 -7.64 17.23 -26.30
N LYS A 466 -8.81 17.58 -26.87
CA LYS A 466 -9.34 18.95 -26.85
C LYS A 466 -9.44 19.51 -25.43
N TYR A 467 -10.05 18.75 -24.51
CA TYR A 467 -10.26 19.20 -23.12
C TYR A 467 -9.01 19.08 -22.23
N LYS A 468 -8.09 18.18 -22.58
CA LYS A 468 -6.77 18.09 -21.95
C LYS A 468 -5.92 19.32 -22.31
N ASN A 469 -5.88 19.71 -23.56
CA ASN A 469 -5.16 20.90 -24.01
C ASN A 469 -5.74 22.20 -23.43
N ASN A 470 -7.02 22.21 -23.16
CA ASN A 470 -7.71 23.34 -22.52
C ASN A 470 -7.59 23.34 -20.98
N GLY A 471 -6.87 22.39 -20.39
CA GLY A 471 -6.61 22.30 -18.96
C GLY A 471 -7.85 21.96 -18.09
N ILE A 472 -8.89 21.39 -18.69
CA ILE A 472 -10.11 20.97 -17.96
C ILE A 472 -9.90 19.58 -17.34
N ILE A 473 -9.24 18.68 -18.07
CA ILE A 473 -8.83 17.37 -17.56
C ILE A 473 -7.31 17.26 -17.56
N LYS A 474 -6.77 16.62 -16.52
CA LYS A 474 -5.36 16.26 -16.42
C LYS A 474 -5.05 15.08 -17.32
N ASP A 475 -5.86 14.03 -17.19
CA ASP A 475 -5.81 12.82 -17.99
C ASP A 475 -7.18 12.14 -18.04
N PHE A 476 -7.37 11.38 -19.09
CA PHE A 476 -8.44 10.40 -19.24
C PHE A 476 -7.76 9.10 -19.65
N ARG A 477 -7.77 8.11 -18.76
CA ARG A 477 -7.05 6.86 -18.95
C ARG A 477 -8.00 5.68 -19.04
N CYS A 478 -7.83 4.88 -20.08
CA CYS A 478 -8.45 3.57 -20.19
C CYS A 478 -7.42 2.51 -19.80
N GLU A 479 -7.52 2.00 -18.59
CA GLU A 479 -6.59 1.09 -17.95
C GLU A 479 -7.19 -0.32 -17.86
N SER A 480 -6.34 -1.32 -17.51
CA SER A 480 -6.85 -2.63 -17.12
C SER A 480 -7.67 -2.54 -15.83
N PHE A 481 -8.58 -3.50 -15.62
CA PHE A 481 -9.37 -3.61 -14.39
C PHE A 481 -8.51 -3.44 -13.13
N MET A 482 -7.42 -4.21 -13.02
CA MET A 482 -6.50 -4.15 -11.87
C MET A 482 -5.91 -2.77 -11.63
N ASN A 483 -5.63 -2.00 -12.68
CA ASN A 483 -5.08 -0.65 -12.55
C ASN A 483 -6.13 0.39 -12.13
N VAL A 484 -7.40 0.19 -12.51
CA VAL A 484 -8.50 1.08 -12.09
C VAL A 484 -8.81 0.85 -10.61
N VAL A 485 -8.78 -0.41 -10.16
CA VAL A 485 -9.06 -0.81 -8.78
C VAL A 485 -7.89 -0.50 -7.85
N ASN A 486 -6.63 -0.67 -8.29
CA ASN A 486 -5.44 -0.40 -7.48
C ASN A 486 -5.34 1.09 -7.13
N ILE A 487 -5.87 1.41 -5.99
CA ILE A 487 -5.75 2.74 -5.38
C ILE A 487 -4.47 2.71 -4.54
N ASN A 488 -3.32 2.98 -5.17
CA ASN A 488 -2.09 3.24 -4.43
C ASN A 488 -2.23 4.60 -3.71
N PHE A 489 -2.91 4.58 -2.58
CA PHE A 489 -2.81 5.69 -1.63
C PHE A 489 -1.55 5.42 -0.79
N ASN A 490 -0.54 6.26 -0.96
CA ASN A 490 0.55 6.33 0.00
C ASN A 490 -0.06 6.66 1.37
N ILE A 491 -0.19 5.63 2.22
CA ILE A 491 -0.62 5.72 3.62
C ILE A 491 0.60 5.97 4.48
#